data_15934e78f7c00514e8e0b479845c0ed9
#
_entry.id   15934e78f7c00514e8e0b479845c0ed9
#
_cell.length_a   1.000
_cell.length_b   1.000
_cell.length_c   1.000
_cell.angle_alpha   90.00
_cell.angle_beta   90.00
_cell.angle_gamma   90.00
#
_symmetry.space_group_name_H-M   'P 1'
#
loop_
_entity.id
_entity.type
_entity.pdbx_description
1 polymer ?
#
loop_
_entity_poly.entity_id
_entity_poly.type
_entity_poly.pdbx_seq_one_letter_code
_entity_poly.pdbx_strand_id
1 'polypeptide(L)'
;MTTEQLQEKLYEFVRPSYPNIKINVVDTAENVRQLYFTDEKFEVLYPKQRYHYLTHLIPSNFYDQNLQDTEWFELAPNENPDELDYHDQETIDEIKEPILSILKDKVGFVALLDREFVSEDVKCFGDFRHSKRILTDLKFSDKDQFDIFHVLMNEGGYCDCEILCNVFRDSEYSKKYWRDRQE
;
A
#
# COMPACT_ATOMS: atom_id res chain seq x y z
N MET A 1 16.93 22.68 -5.62
CA MET A 1 15.63 23.16 -5.07
C MET A 1 15.79 23.34 -3.57
N THR A 2 15.31 24.46 -2.96
CA THR A 2 15.33 24.62 -1.50
C THR A 2 14.30 23.72 -0.85
N THR A 3 14.43 23.54 0.47
CA THR A 3 13.49 22.74 1.30
C THR A 3 12.05 23.25 1.17
N GLU A 4 11.84 24.57 1.24
CA GLU A 4 10.53 25.20 1.12
C GLU A 4 9.94 25.02 -0.29
N GLN A 5 10.75 25.18 -1.34
CA GLN A 5 10.30 24.96 -2.71
C GLN A 5 9.91 23.52 -2.96
N LEU A 6 10.64 22.56 -2.39
CA LEU A 6 10.30 21.15 -2.48
C LEU A 6 9.00 20.84 -1.76
N GLN A 7 8.85 21.35 -0.54
CA GLN A 7 7.64 21.17 0.26
C GLN A 7 6.40 21.73 -0.47
N GLU A 8 6.48 22.93 -1.06
CA GLU A 8 5.39 23.51 -1.84
C GLU A 8 5.01 22.62 -3.04
N LYS A 9 6.01 22.13 -3.78
CA LYS A 9 5.76 21.22 -4.91
C LYS A 9 5.11 19.91 -4.50
N LEU A 10 5.55 19.31 -3.41
CA LEU A 10 4.92 18.09 -2.87
C LEU A 10 3.46 18.34 -2.48
N TYR A 11 3.16 19.49 -1.88
CA TYR A 11 1.78 19.87 -1.59
C TYR A 11 0.92 20.01 -2.86
N GLU A 12 1.44 20.58 -3.94
CA GLU A 12 0.70 20.69 -5.22
C GLU A 12 0.28 19.30 -5.74
N PHE A 13 1.14 18.30 -5.64
CA PHE A 13 0.84 16.94 -6.13
C PHE A 13 -0.10 16.16 -5.20
N VAL A 14 0.09 16.27 -3.90
CA VAL A 14 -0.50 15.36 -2.92
C VAL A 14 -1.85 15.86 -2.38
N ARG A 15 -2.04 17.17 -2.19
CA ARG A 15 -3.27 17.75 -1.63
C ARG A 15 -4.57 17.41 -2.34
N PRO A 16 -4.63 17.23 -3.68
CA PRO A 16 -5.87 16.81 -4.33
C PRO A 16 -6.44 15.50 -3.78
N SER A 17 -5.57 14.56 -3.35
CA SER A 17 -5.96 13.27 -2.77
C SER A 17 -5.97 13.27 -1.24
N TYR A 18 -5.12 14.07 -0.62
CA TYR A 18 -4.93 14.20 0.83
C TYR A 18 -5.02 15.68 1.25
N PRO A 19 -6.25 16.25 1.35
CA PRO A 19 -6.43 17.70 1.59
C PRO A 19 -5.84 18.21 2.91
N ASN A 20 -5.80 17.33 3.93
CA ASN A 20 -5.36 17.67 5.28
C ASN A 20 -3.92 17.24 5.57
N ILE A 21 -3.22 16.69 4.59
CA ILE A 21 -1.86 16.19 4.76
C ILE A 21 -0.93 17.29 5.27
N LYS A 22 -0.08 16.94 6.22
CA LYS A 22 1.05 17.77 6.65
C LYS A 22 2.30 17.19 6.02
N ILE A 23 3.07 18.05 5.35
CA ILE A 23 4.35 17.68 4.75
C ILE A 23 5.42 18.53 5.41
N ASN A 24 6.48 17.89 5.91
CA ASN A 24 7.66 18.55 6.42
C ASN A 24 8.89 18.00 5.71
N VAL A 25 9.78 18.90 5.28
CA VAL A 25 11.03 18.54 4.59
C VAL A 25 12.18 19.04 5.44
N VAL A 26 13.11 18.15 5.77
CA VAL A 26 14.23 18.43 6.67
C VAL A 26 15.53 17.99 5.99
N ASP A 27 16.54 18.86 5.94
CA ASP A 27 17.90 18.49 5.57
C ASP A 27 18.66 18.10 6.86
N THR A 28 19.18 16.88 6.93
CA THR A 28 19.94 16.39 8.08
C THR A 28 21.38 16.93 8.06
N ALA A 29 22.10 16.78 9.17
CA ALA A 29 23.52 17.14 9.29
C ALA A 29 24.42 16.32 8.33
N GLU A 30 23.96 15.16 7.86
CA GLU A 30 24.65 14.28 6.91
C GLU A 30 24.31 14.59 5.45
N ASN A 31 23.60 15.70 5.19
CA ASN A 31 23.10 16.12 3.90
C ASN A 31 22.09 15.13 3.27
N VAL A 32 21.45 14.32 4.07
CA VAL A 32 20.31 13.48 3.65
C VAL A 32 19.04 14.32 3.84
N ARG A 33 18.20 14.34 2.81
CA ARG A 33 16.91 15.01 2.88
C ARG A 33 15.84 14.02 3.34
N GLN A 34 15.10 14.40 4.38
CA GLN A 34 14.03 13.62 4.95
C GLN A 34 12.67 14.27 4.66
N LEU A 35 11.71 13.47 4.23
CA LEU A 35 10.35 13.87 3.88
C LEU A 35 9.37 13.21 4.85
N TYR A 36 8.66 14.01 5.62
CA TYR A 36 7.64 13.55 6.57
C TYR A 36 6.26 13.89 6.02
N PHE A 37 5.43 12.88 5.81
CA PHE A 37 4.04 13.01 5.40
C PHE A 37 3.16 12.52 6.53
N THR A 38 2.23 13.33 7.03
CA THR A 38 1.33 12.95 8.10
C THR A 38 -0.11 13.19 7.70
N ASP A 39 -0.95 12.16 7.73
CA ASP A 39 -2.39 12.25 7.43
C ASP A 39 -3.19 11.20 8.23
N GLU A 40 -4.42 11.55 8.66
CA GLU A 40 -5.31 10.64 9.39
C GLU A 40 -5.71 9.40 8.57
N LYS A 41 -5.76 9.50 7.24
CA LYS A 41 -6.04 8.35 6.37
C LYS A 41 -4.99 7.26 6.47
N PHE A 42 -3.81 7.57 6.98
CA PHE A 42 -2.74 6.59 7.16
C PHE A 42 -2.98 5.61 8.31
N GLU A 43 -3.90 5.91 9.25
CA GLU A 43 -4.23 5.02 10.36
C GLU A 43 -4.71 3.62 9.92
N VAL A 44 -5.36 3.54 8.76
CA VAL A 44 -5.91 2.29 8.23
C VAL A 44 -5.01 1.62 7.18
N LEU A 45 -3.89 2.24 6.82
CA LEU A 45 -2.95 1.80 5.80
C LEU A 45 -1.64 1.31 6.41
N TYR A 46 -1.10 0.24 5.88
CA TYR A 46 0.27 -0.18 6.17
C TYR A 46 1.28 0.83 5.59
N PRO A 47 2.47 1.01 6.20
CA PRO A 47 3.47 1.96 5.72
C PRO A 47 3.79 1.80 4.23
N LYS A 48 3.97 0.57 3.74
CA LYS A 48 4.23 0.29 2.32
C LYS A 48 3.10 0.72 1.39
N GLN A 49 1.82 0.67 1.84
CA GLN A 49 0.69 1.23 1.08
C GLN A 49 0.76 2.75 1.01
N ARG A 50 1.09 3.40 2.11
CA ARG A 50 1.20 4.87 2.18
C ARG A 50 2.24 5.38 1.19
N TYR A 51 3.45 4.79 1.21
CA TYR A 51 4.51 5.09 0.25
C TYR A 51 4.06 4.88 -1.20
N HIS A 52 3.44 3.72 -1.48
CA HIS A 52 2.92 3.40 -2.82
C HIS A 52 1.94 4.47 -3.30
N TYR A 53 0.93 4.83 -2.49
CA TYR A 53 -0.07 5.82 -2.88
C TYR A 53 0.51 7.23 -3.05
N LEU A 54 1.42 7.65 -2.17
CA LEU A 54 2.05 8.96 -2.30
C LEU A 54 2.92 9.05 -3.54
N THR A 55 3.74 8.04 -3.81
CA THR A 55 4.63 8.06 -4.99
C THR A 55 3.86 8.08 -6.31
N HIS A 56 2.67 7.45 -6.38
CA HIS A 56 1.80 7.51 -7.57
C HIS A 56 1.16 8.88 -7.83
N LEU A 57 1.12 9.76 -6.84
CA LEU A 57 0.64 11.14 -7.02
C LEU A 57 1.73 12.08 -7.56
N ILE A 58 2.98 11.67 -7.48
CA ILE A 58 4.13 12.49 -7.85
C ILE A 58 4.56 12.12 -9.28
N PRO A 59 4.67 13.09 -10.20
CA PRO A 59 5.15 12.82 -11.55
C PRO A 59 6.53 12.15 -11.54
N SER A 60 6.71 11.08 -12.32
CA SER A 60 7.94 10.29 -12.34
C SER A 60 9.19 11.12 -12.64
N ASN A 61 9.09 12.05 -13.58
CA ASN A 61 10.20 12.95 -13.91
C ASN A 61 10.58 13.88 -12.74
N PHE A 62 9.62 14.27 -11.91
CA PHE A 62 9.90 15.05 -10.71
C PHE A 62 10.55 14.19 -9.63
N TYR A 63 10.04 12.97 -9.43
CA TYR A 63 10.62 12.00 -8.51
C TYR A 63 12.08 11.70 -8.84
N ASP A 64 12.36 11.36 -10.10
CA ASP A 64 13.69 10.99 -10.56
C ASP A 64 14.73 12.13 -10.40
N GLN A 65 14.29 13.37 -10.53
CA GLN A 65 15.18 14.53 -10.46
C GLN A 65 15.42 15.07 -9.05
N ASN A 66 14.50 14.80 -8.11
CA ASN A 66 14.49 15.50 -6.82
C ASN A 66 14.35 14.62 -5.59
N LEU A 67 13.94 13.34 -5.74
CA LEU A 67 13.50 12.52 -4.61
C LEU A 67 14.23 11.18 -4.50
N GLN A 68 15.09 10.78 -5.45
CA GLN A 68 15.76 9.47 -5.42
C GLN A 68 16.65 9.27 -4.19
N ASP A 69 17.30 10.34 -3.72
CA ASP A 69 18.22 10.29 -2.58
C ASP A 69 17.59 10.86 -1.32
N THR A 70 16.27 10.67 -1.14
CA THR A 70 15.53 11.15 0.03
C THR A 70 14.99 10.00 0.86
N GLU A 71 14.93 10.19 2.17
CA GLU A 71 14.26 9.27 3.10
C GLU A 71 12.81 9.72 3.30
N TRP A 72 11.89 8.76 3.31
CA TRP A 72 10.46 9.02 3.42
C TRP A 72 9.88 8.42 4.69
N PHE A 73 9.01 9.18 5.34
CA PHE A 73 8.31 8.79 6.56
C PHE A 73 6.82 9.13 6.39
N GLU A 74 6.00 8.13 6.13
CA GLU A 74 4.56 8.24 5.96
C GLU A 74 3.86 7.83 7.26
N LEU A 75 3.49 8.81 8.07
CA LEU A 75 3.04 8.64 9.43
C LEU A 75 1.54 8.91 9.60
N ALA A 76 0.84 8.06 10.32
CA ALA A 76 -0.42 8.47 10.93
C ALA A 76 -0.16 9.46 12.07
N PRO A 77 -1.16 10.26 12.49
CA PRO A 77 -1.00 11.13 13.64
C PRO A 77 -0.53 10.35 14.89
N ASN A 78 0.49 10.86 15.54
CA ASN A 78 1.12 10.28 16.72
C ASN A 78 1.97 9.01 16.51
N GLU A 79 2.17 8.55 15.28
CA GLU A 79 3.16 7.51 14.99
C GLU A 79 4.58 8.05 15.11
N ASN A 80 5.48 7.18 15.55
CA ASN A 80 6.91 7.45 15.60
C ASN A 80 7.58 6.68 14.43
N PRO A 81 8.39 7.33 13.58
CA PRO A 81 9.07 6.66 12.48
C PRO A 81 9.94 5.48 12.92
N ASP A 82 10.54 5.55 14.10
CA ASP A 82 11.42 4.50 14.64
C ASP A 82 10.64 3.24 15.12
N GLU A 83 9.31 3.33 15.21
CA GLU A 83 8.42 2.24 15.65
C GLU A 83 7.65 1.59 14.50
N LEU A 84 7.87 2.02 13.26
CA LEU A 84 7.23 1.42 12.11
C LEU A 84 7.82 0.05 11.84
N ASP A 85 6.94 -0.96 11.76
CA ASP A 85 7.34 -2.35 11.54
C ASP A 85 7.29 -2.67 10.04
N TYR A 86 8.38 -3.26 9.53
CA TYR A 86 8.54 -3.68 8.14
C TYR A 86 9.18 -5.06 8.07
N HIS A 87 8.74 -5.86 7.11
CA HIS A 87 9.54 -7.02 6.70
C HIS A 87 10.60 -6.59 5.69
N ASP A 88 11.82 -7.04 5.89
CA ASP A 88 12.87 -6.96 4.88
C ASP A 88 12.59 -7.92 3.71
N GLN A 89 13.30 -7.77 2.61
CA GLN A 89 13.06 -8.57 1.41
C GLN A 89 13.40 -10.05 1.62
N GLU A 90 14.39 -10.37 2.44
CA GLU A 90 14.79 -11.75 2.74
C GLU A 90 13.67 -12.49 3.48
N THR A 91 13.09 -11.87 4.49
CA THR A 91 11.93 -12.41 5.21
C THR A 91 10.74 -12.61 4.28
N ILE A 92 10.44 -11.63 3.41
CA ILE A 92 9.36 -11.76 2.43
C ILE A 92 9.59 -12.95 1.50
N ASP A 93 10.79 -13.10 0.96
CA ASP A 93 11.12 -14.17 0.02
C ASP A 93 10.99 -15.56 0.66
N GLU A 94 11.30 -15.70 1.95
CA GLU A 94 11.13 -16.95 2.70
C GLU A 94 9.65 -17.34 2.91
N ILE A 95 8.79 -16.36 3.24
CA ILE A 95 7.39 -16.65 3.61
C ILE A 95 6.41 -16.57 2.43
N LYS A 96 6.80 -16.03 1.30
CA LYS A 96 5.95 -15.73 0.15
C LYS A 96 5.21 -16.94 -0.39
N GLU A 97 5.93 -17.96 -0.86
CA GLU A 97 5.31 -19.12 -1.50
C GLU A 97 4.38 -19.91 -0.57
N PRO A 98 4.76 -20.18 0.71
CA PRO A 98 3.84 -20.77 1.68
C PRO A 98 2.55 -19.96 1.87
N ILE A 99 2.63 -18.64 2.02
CA ILE A 99 1.48 -17.77 2.22
C ILE A 99 0.57 -17.78 1.01
N LEU A 100 1.10 -17.55 -0.20
CA LEU A 100 0.30 -17.54 -1.42
C LEU A 100 -0.43 -18.86 -1.66
N SER A 101 0.25 -20.00 -1.43
CA SER A 101 -0.36 -21.33 -1.52
C SER A 101 -1.49 -21.52 -0.50
N ILE A 102 -1.30 -21.09 0.75
CA ILE A 102 -2.33 -21.18 1.79
C ILE A 102 -3.56 -20.37 1.39
N LEU A 103 -3.38 -19.13 0.97
CA LEU A 103 -4.48 -18.24 0.60
C LEU A 103 -5.27 -18.75 -0.61
N LYS A 104 -4.57 -19.30 -1.61
CA LYS A 104 -5.18 -19.79 -2.85
C LYS A 104 -5.87 -21.15 -2.65
N ASP A 105 -5.14 -22.12 -2.11
CA ASP A 105 -5.51 -23.52 -2.25
C ASP A 105 -6.10 -24.14 -0.97
N LYS A 106 -5.80 -23.61 0.22
CA LYS A 106 -6.15 -24.28 1.47
C LYS A 106 -7.29 -23.65 2.24
N VAL A 107 -7.36 -22.34 2.29
CA VAL A 107 -8.35 -21.63 3.15
C VAL A 107 -9.47 -20.96 2.36
N GLY A 108 -9.37 -20.94 1.02
CA GLY A 108 -10.40 -20.37 0.17
C GLY A 108 -10.50 -18.84 0.24
N PHE A 109 -9.47 -18.15 0.73
CA PHE A 109 -9.44 -16.70 0.85
C PHE A 109 -9.72 -15.99 -0.48
N VAL A 110 -9.03 -16.44 -1.56
CA VAL A 110 -9.19 -15.84 -2.89
C VAL A 110 -10.63 -16.00 -3.39
N ALA A 111 -11.22 -17.16 -3.21
CA ALA A 111 -12.62 -17.41 -3.62
C ALA A 111 -13.63 -16.58 -2.82
N LEU A 112 -13.37 -16.34 -1.54
CA LEU A 112 -14.21 -15.49 -0.70
C LEU A 112 -14.11 -14.02 -1.15
N LEU A 113 -12.91 -13.52 -1.34
CA LEU A 113 -12.67 -12.15 -1.79
C LEU A 113 -13.24 -11.92 -3.20
N ASP A 114 -12.96 -12.84 -4.13
CA ASP A 114 -13.46 -12.79 -5.50
C ASP A 114 -15.00 -12.75 -5.56
N ARG A 115 -15.67 -13.57 -4.75
CA ARG A 115 -17.13 -13.57 -4.64
C ARG A 115 -17.69 -12.21 -4.22
N GLU A 116 -17.05 -11.52 -3.27
CA GLU A 116 -17.50 -10.19 -2.84
C GLU A 116 -17.43 -9.16 -3.96
N PHE A 117 -16.35 -9.19 -4.73
CA PHE A 117 -16.15 -8.24 -5.82
C PHE A 117 -16.95 -8.58 -7.11
N VAL A 118 -17.27 -9.85 -7.35
CA VAL A 118 -18.07 -10.28 -8.51
C VAL A 118 -19.57 -10.14 -8.24
N SER A 119 -19.99 -10.39 -7.01
CA SER A 119 -21.42 -10.60 -6.71
C SER A 119 -22.23 -9.34 -6.64
N GLU A 120 -21.70 -8.14 -6.59
CA GLU A 120 -22.49 -6.89 -6.68
C GLU A 120 -21.72 -5.70 -6.09
N ASP A 121 -21.79 -4.55 -6.74
CA ASP A 121 -21.50 -3.17 -6.31
C ASP A 121 -20.47 -2.92 -5.16
N VAL A 122 -19.69 -3.93 -4.79
CA VAL A 122 -18.63 -3.74 -3.80
C VAL A 122 -17.55 -2.87 -4.41
N LYS A 123 -17.37 -1.71 -3.79
CA LYS A 123 -16.34 -0.75 -4.22
C LYS A 123 -15.03 -1.06 -3.54
N CYS A 124 -13.95 -0.94 -4.29
CA CYS A 124 -12.63 -0.86 -3.69
C CYS A 124 -12.45 0.51 -3.00
N PHE A 125 -11.98 0.47 -1.76
CA PHE A 125 -11.75 1.67 -0.96
C PHE A 125 -10.28 2.09 -0.91
N GLY A 126 -9.39 1.36 -1.61
CA GLY A 126 -7.96 1.60 -1.55
C GLY A 126 -7.32 1.10 -0.25
N ASP A 127 -7.94 0.13 0.42
CA ASP A 127 -7.41 -0.50 1.63
C ASP A 127 -7.72 -2.00 1.65
N PHE A 128 -7.39 -2.68 2.75
CA PHE A 128 -7.58 -4.12 2.93
C PHE A 128 -8.79 -4.47 3.81
N ARG A 129 -9.83 -3.64 3.86
CA ARG A 129 -10.96 -3.86 4.78
C ARG A 129 -11.71 -5.17 4.55
N HIS A 130 -11.90 -5.58 3.30
CA HIS A 130 -12.53 -6.85 2.96
C HIS A 130 -11.61 -8.03 3.26
N SER A 131 -10.36 -7.95 2.86
CA SER A 131 -9.35 -8.96 3.15
C SER A 131 -9.11 -9.15 4.64
N LYS A 132 -8.99 -8.06 5.42
CA LYS A 132 -8.85 -8.12 6.89
C LYS A 132 -10.02 -8.85 7.53
N ARG A 133 -11.26 -8.52 7.13
CA ARG A 133 -12.46 -9.17 7.64
C ARG A 133 -12.45 -10.67 7.31
N ILE A 134 -12.19 -11.04 6.06
CA ILE A 134 -12.14 -12.45 5.63
C ILE A 134 -11.06 -13.22 6.40
N LEU A 135 -9.85 -12.68 6.53
CA LEU A 135 -8.76 -13.32 7.27
C LEU A 135 -9.10 -13.49 8.75
N THR A 136 -9.76 -12.50 9.37
CA THR A 136 -10.24 -12.59 10.75
C THR A 136 -11.30 -13.69 10.90
N ASP A 137 -12.24 -13.80 9.97
CA ASP A 137 -13.25 -14.88 9.96
C ASP A 137 -12.60 -16.26 9.78
N LEU A 138 -11.54 -16.36 9.01
CA LEU A 138 -10.70 -17.55 8.81
C LEU A 138 -9.76 -17.84 10.00
N LYS A 139 -9.79 -17.01 11.06
CA LYS A 139 -9.02 -17.14 12.31
C LYS A 139 -7.51 -16.93 12.17
N PHE A 140 -7.07 -16.15 11.21
CA PHE A 140 -5.69 -15.67 11.18
C PHE A 140 -5.47 -14.63 12.29
N SER A 141 -4.37 -14.77 13.03
CA SER A 141 -3.97 -13.79 14.04
C SER A 141 -3.52 -12.46 13.39
N ASP A 142 -3.44 -11.39 14.17
CA ASP A 142 -2.94 -10.10 13.69
C ASP A 142 -1.51 -10.22 13.13
N LYS A 143 -0.67 -11.06 13.74
CA LYS A 143 0.67 -11.35 13.23
C LYS A 143 0.62 -12.05 11.88
N ASP A 144 -0.21 -13.08 11.73
CA ASP A 144 -0.35 -13.77 10.44
C ASP A 144 -0.87 -12.81 9.36
N GLN A 145 -1.81 -11.93 9.72
CA GLN A 145 -2.33 -10.92 8.80
C GLN A 145 -1.26 -9.91 8.40
N PHE A 146 -0.38 -9.51 9.33
CA PHE A 146 0.76 -8.65 9.04
C PHE A 146 1.68 -9.29 7.99
N ASP A 147 2.08 -10.55 8.20
CA ASP A 147 2.92 -11.31 7.26
C ASP A 147 2.23 -11.43 5.88
N ILE A 148 0.94 -11.79 5.86
CA ILE A 148 0.13 -11.93 4.65
C ILE A 148 0.10 -10.62 3.86
N PHE A 149 -0.22 -9.49 4.49
CA PHE A 149 -0.33 -8.23 3.77
C PHE A 149 1.03 -7.73 3.25
N HIS A 150 2.13 -7.99 3.95
CA HIS A 150 3.46 -7.66 3.45
C HIS A 150 3.82 -8.47 2.20
N VAL A 151 3.48 -9.76 2.17
CA VAL A 151 3.63 -10.59 0.97
C VAL A 151 2.74 -10.08 -0.16
N LEU A 152 1.44 -9.82 0.10
CA LEU A 152 0.51 -9.35 -0.93
C LEU A 152 0.95 -8.01 -1.52
N MET A 153 1.40 -7.06 -0.70
CA MET A 153 1.95 -5.77 -1.16
C MET A 153 3.23 -5.95 -1.98
N ASN A 154 4.09 -6.90 -1.62
CA ASN A 154 5.29 -7.20 -2.38
C ASN A 154 4.96 -7.73 -3.80
N GLU A 155 3.83 -8.43 -3.94
CA GLU A 155 3.32 -8.93 -5.22
C GLU A 155 2.41 -7.91 -5.96
N GLY A 156 2.36 -6.66 -5.49
CA GLY A 156 1.62 -5.58 -6.14
C GLY A 156 0.15 -5.46 -5.76
N GLY A 157 -0.27 -6.12 -4.68
CA GLY A 157 -1.62 -6.01 -4.13
C GLY A 157 -1.69 -5.00 -2.99
N TYR A 158 -1.90 -3.73 -3.27
CA TYR A 158 -1.97 -2.66 -2.27
C TYR A 158 -3.38 -2.35 -1.78
N CYS A 159 -4.40 -3.01 -2.34
CA CYS A 159 -5.79 -2.95 -1.88
C CYS A 159 -6.51 -4.23 -2.26
N ASP A 160 -7.73 -4.41 -1.75
CA ASP A 160 -8.53 -5.62 -1.98
C ASP A 160 -8.70 -5.96 -3.48
N CYS A 161 -8.96 -4.98 -4.34
CA CYS A 161 -9.12 -5.25 -5.78
C CYS A 161 -7.78 -5.55 -6.48
N GLU A 162 -6.67 -4.93 -6.05
CA GLU A 162 -5.34 -5.23 -6.60
C GLU A 162 -4.83 -6.61 -6.20
N ILE A 163 -5.20 -7.12 -5.03
CA ILE A 163 -4.94 -8.51 -4.66
C ILE A 163 -5.50 -9.45 -5.74
N LEU A 164 -6.73 -9.24 -6.19
CA LEU A 164 -7.33 -10.06 -7.24
C LEU A 164 -6.72 -9.81 -8.61
N CYS A 165 -6.45 -8.54 -8.97
CA CYS A 165 -5.97 -8.17 -10.30
C CYS A 165 -4.48 -8.43 -10.53
N ASN A 166 -3.64 -8.27 -9.50
CA ASN A 166 -2.19 -8.32 -9.62
C ASN A 166 -1.60 -9.62 -9.07
N VAL A 167 -2.11 -10.09 -7.92
CA VAL A 167 -1.57 -11.29 -7.25
C VAL A 167 -2.29 -12.55 -7.73
N PHE A 168 -3.62 -12.58 -7.69
CA PHE A 168 -4.43 -13.74 -8.07
C PHE A 168 -5.18 -13.50 -9.39
N ARG A 169 -4.41 -13.34 -10.48
CA ARG A 169 -4.88 -12.94 -11.82
C ARG A 169 -5.87 -13.89 -12.49
N ASP A 170 -6.00 -15.11 -12.01
CA ASP A 170 -6.94 -16.13 -12.48
C ASP A 170 -8.33 -16.04 -11.80
N SER A 171 -8.55 -15.08 -10.89
CA SER A 171 -9.86 -14.79 -10.32
C SER A 171 -10.89 -14.31 -11.37
N GLU A 172 -12.17 -14.50 -11.10
CA GLU A 172 -13.24 -14.07 -12.01
C GLU A 172 -13.33 -12.54 -12.07
N TYR A 173 -13.08 -11.86 -10.93
CA TYR A 173 -13.00 -10.40 -10.90
C TYR A 173 -11.87 -9.87 -11.79
N SER A 174 -10.67 -10.46 -11.71
CA SER A 174 -9.55 -10.07 -12.56
C SER A 174 -9.87 -10.23 -14.04
N LYS A 175 -10.42 -11.37 -14.42
CA LYS A 175 -10.84 -11.64 -15.82
C LYS A 175 -11.86 -10.63 -16.33
N LYS A 176 -12.87 -10.28 -15.50
CA LYS A 176 -13.87 -9.26 -15.82
C LYS A 176 -13.21 -7.87 -15.94
N TYR A 177 -12.41 -7.48 -14.96
CA TYR A 177 -11.73 -6.18 -14.90
C TYR A 177 -10.87 -5.91 -16.14
N TRP A 178 -10.08 -6.88 -16.59
CA TRP A 178 -9.20 -6.72 -17.74
C TRP A 178 -9.96 -6.80 -19.07
N ARG A 179 -11.04 -7.58 -19.16
CA ARG A 179 -11.90 -7.61 -20.34
C ARG A 179 -12.58 -6.26 -20.58
N ASP A 180 -13.16 -5.67 -19.53
CA ASP A 180 -13.91 -4.41 -19.63
C ASP A 180 -13.01 -3.19 -19.96
N ARG A 181 -11.68 -3.37 -19.95
CA ARG A 181 -10.69 -2.33 -20.31
C ARG A 181 -10.06 -2.53 -21.69
N GLN A 182 -10.40 -3.61 -22.38
CA GLN A 182 -9.93 -3.87 -23.75
C GLN A 182 -10.96 -3.43 -24.80
N GLU A 183 -12.16 -3.06 -24.37
CA GLU A 183 -13.22 -2.46 -25.18
C GLU A 183 -13.13 -0.91 -25.13
#